data_5c7b82129f09b51b3f5abe832669dc35
#
_entry.id   5c7b82129f09b51b3f5abe832669dc35
#
_cell.length_a   1.000
_cell.length_b   1.000
_cell.length_c   1.000
_cell.angle_alpha   90.00
_cell.angle_beta   90.00
_cell.angle_gamma   90.00
#
_symmetry.space_group_name_H-M   'P 1'
#
loop_
_entity.id
_entity.type
_entity.pdbx_description
1 polymer ?
#
loop_
_entity_poly.entity_id
_entity_poly.type
_entity_poly.pdbx_seq_one_letter_code
_entity_poly.pdbx_strand_id
1 'polypeptide(L)'
;MKTSPGLFDLQVNGYAGVDFNDPGITADALDHALSAMRKSGITQCLPTLITAQPAQLHERFVALDAAVSTSRLGASMVPGYHLEGPFLNPTLGYAGCHPPDAMTDPELAALDHLDAGLARPILLVTLAPERRGSIAFIRAMVGRGKVVAMAHSAADFAQVAAAADAGMALSTHLGNGLPQQMHKLENALLAQLSEPRLAACLIADGHHMSPHALAALVRIKGADNCILVTDAVLGAAASAGQYNFAGMPVERTREGAMVRPGRSNLAGSALCLDDAVRNVVDWSIASADVAIAMASSHPRRALSKALAAHRIEVHPGIVQWDAELRPTIQPG
;
A
#
# COMPACT_ATOMS: atom_id res chain seq x y z
N MET A 1 -8.82 -5.89 -28.57
CA MET A 1 -9.02 -5.55 -27.15
C MET A 1 -8.16 -6.49 -26.31
N LYS A 2 -7.47 -5.96 -25.30
CA LYS A 2 -6.60 -6.74 -24.41
C LYS A 2 -7.40 -7.14 -23.17
N THR A 3 -7.15 -8.31 -22.61
CA THR A 3 -7.75 -8.75 -21.34
C THR A 3 -6.68 -9.10 -20.32
N SER A 4 -6.99 -8.93 -19.04
CA SER A 4 -6.13 -9.31 -17.92
C SER A 4 -6.97 -9.77 -16.74
N PRO A 5 -6.34 -10.40 -15.72
CA PRO A 5 -6.95 -10.44 -14.39
C PRO A 5 -7.24 -9.02 -13.90
N GLY A 6 -8.24 -8.86 -13.06
CA GLY A 6 -8.55 -7.58 -12.43
C GLY A 6 -7.35 -7.05 -11.63
N LEU A 7 -7.30 -5.75 -11.39
CA LEU A 7 -6.23 -5.12 -10.63
C LEU A 7 -6.34 -5.45 -9.14
N PHE A 8 -5.20 -5.48 -8.45
CA PHE A 8 -5.12 -5.73 -7.01
C PHE A 8 -4.23 -4.67 -6.34
N ASP A 9 -4.84 -3.79 -5.57
CA ASP A 9 -4.13 -2.74 -4.84
C ASP A 9 -3.71 -3.22 -3.45
N LEU A 10 -2.40 -3.29 -3.19
CA LEU A 10 -1.85 -3.75 -1.91
C LEU A 10 -1.80 -2.65 -0.84
N GLN A 11 -2.03 -1.40 -1.22
CA GLN A 11 -1.96 -0.26 -0.33
C GLN A 11 -2.95 0.83 -0.74
N VAL A 12 -4.04 0.93 0.00
CA VAL A 12 -5.08 1.95 -0.20
C VAL A 12 -5.68 2.35 1.14
N ASN A 13 -5.57 3.62 1.50
CA ASN A 13 -5.96 4.16 2.81
C ASN A 13 -7.35 4.79 2.79
N GLY A 14 -7.90 5.03 1.60
CA GLY A 14 -9.20 5.63 1.36
C GLY A 14 -9.45 5.85 -0.13
N TYR A 15 -10.70 6.13 -0.53
CA TYR A 15 -11.06 6.30 -1.93
C TYR A 15 -12.40 7.04 -2.08
N ALA A 16 -12.56 7.85 -3.12
CA ALA A 16 -13.81 8.52 -3.47
C ALA A 16 -14.48 9.29 -2.30
N GLY A 17 -13.67 10.00 -1.51
CA GLY A 17 -14.14 10.76 -0.35
C GLY A 17 -14.25 9.95 0.95
N VAL A 18 -14.00 8.65 0.93
CA VAL A 18 -14.09 7.75 2.09
C VAL A 18 -12.72 7.46 2.66
N ASP A 19 -12.55 7.68 3.96
CA ASP A 19 -11.34 7.36 4.72
C ASP A 19 -11.49 5.96 5.36
N PHE A 20 -10.61 5.01 5.03
CA PHE A 20 -10.63 3.67 5.63
C PHE A 20 -10.07 3.68 7.06
N ASN A 21 -9.42 4.76 7.48
CA ASN A 21 -8.93 4.98 8.84
C ASN A 21 -9.95 5.71 9.75
N ASP A 22 -11.17 5.97 9.26
CA ASP A 22 -12.24 6.56 10.06
C ASP A 22 -12.94 5.48 10.89
N PRO A 23 -12.94 5.58 12.25
CA PRO A 23 -13.68 4.63 13.09
C PRO A 23 -15.19 4.73 12.90
N GLY A 24 -15.70 5.77 12.25
CA GLY A 24 -17.10 5.92 11.86
C GLY A 24 -17.47 5.33 10.49
N ILE A 25 -16.56 4.60 9.84
CA ILE A 25 -16.82 4.03 8.51
C ILE A 25 -18.03 3.09 8.53
N THR A 26 -18.91 3.24 7.52
CA THR A 26 -20.10 2.39 7.36
C THR A 26 -19.97 1.48 6.14
N ALA A 27 -20.77 0.41 6.09
CA ALA A 27 -20.82 -0.48 4.92
C ALA A 27 -21.20 0.24 3.64
N ASP A 28 -22.13 1.20 3.69
CA ASP A 28 -22.56 1.99 2.51
C ASP A 28 -21.44 2.91 2.02
N ALA A 29 -20.70 3.56 2.94
CA ALA A 29 -19.54 4.36 2.58
C ALA A 29 -18.46 3.49 1.95
N LEU A 30 -18.17 2.32 2.52
CA LEU A 30 -17.23 1.35 1.96
C LEU A 30 -17.67 0.88 0.57
N ASP A 31 -18.95 0.51 0.39
CA ASP A 31 -19.50 0.12 -0.92
C ASP A 31 -19.36 1.23 -1.97
N HIS A 32 -19.52 2.50 -1.56
CA HIS A 32 -19.29 3.64 -2.44
C HIS A 32 -17.82 3.67 -2.91
N ALA A 33 -16.87 3.58 -1.99
CA ALA A 33 -15.43 3.56 -2.32
C ALA A 33 -15.07 2.36 -3.20
N LEU A 34 -15.47 1.15 -2.82
CA LEU A 34 -15.20 -0.08 -3.57
C LEU A 34 -15.84 -0.04 -4.97
N SER A 35 -17.04 0.54 -5.10
CA SER A 35 -17.70 0.73 -6.41
C SER A 35 -16.90 1.70 -7.29
N ALA A 36 -16.32 2.75 -6.73
CA ALA A 36 -15.43 3.66 -7.46
C ALA A 36 -14.13 2.97 -7.87
N MET A 37 -13.52 2.17 -6.97
CA MET A 37 -12.32 1.36 -7.28
C MET A 37 -12.58 0.37 -8.42
N ARG A 38 -13.76 -0.25 -8.49
CA ARG A 38 -14.14 -1.13 -9.60
C ARG A 38 -14.14 -0.42 -10.95
N LYS A 39 -14.49 0.87 -11.01
CA LYS A 39 -14.44 1.66 -12.26
C LYS A 39 -13.00 1.82 -12.76
N SER A 40 -12.01 1.76 -11.85
CA SER A 40 -10.58 1.74 -12.17
C SER A 40 -10.03 0.32 -12.39
N GLY A 41 -10.88 -0.68 -12.57
CA GLY A 41 -10.47 -2.07 -12.84
C GLY A 41 -9.99 -2.84 -11.61
N ILE A 42 -10.07 -2.27 -10.42
CA ILE A 42 -9.65 -2.92 -9.17
C ILE A 42 -10.73 -3.93 -8.76
N THR A 43 -10.33 -5.17 -8.62
CA THR A 43 -11.20 -6.27 -8.18
C THR A 43 -10.88 -6.75 -6.77
N GLN A 44 -9.65 -6.50 -6.30
CA GLN A 44 -9.23 -6.72 -4.92
C GLN A 44 -8.39 -5.56 -4.41
N CYS A 45 -8.43 -5.34 -3.10
CA CYS A 45 -7.56 -4.40 -2.41
C CYS A 45 -7.27 -4.85 -0.98
N LEU A 46 -6.18 -4.34 -0.42
CA LEU A 46 -5.91 -4.37 1.00
C LEU A 46 -6.15 -2.98 1.58
N PRO A 47 -7.32 -2.71 2.19
CA PRO A 47 -7.49 -1.50 2.96
C PRO A 47 -6.36 -1.38 3.99
N THR A 48 -5.73 -0.19 4.01
CA THR A 48 -4.51 0.06 4.77
C THR A 48 -4.83 0.95 5.96
N LEU A 49 -4.47 0.48 7.15
CA LEU A 49 -4.55 1.27 8.37
C LEU A 49 -3.16 1.72 8.77
N ILE A 50 -3.02 3.05 8.93
CA ILE A 50 -1.75 3.69 9.25
C ILE A 50 -1.56 3.82 10.76
N THR A 51 -0.32 4.07 11.15
CA THR A 51 0.10 4.31 12.54
C THR A 51 -0.88 5.21 13.31
N ALA A 52 -1.33 4.73 14.47
CA ALA A 52 -2.09 5.48 15.46
C ALA A 52 -1.76 4.95 16.87
N GLN A 53 -2.27 5.61 17.90
CA GLN A 53 -2.19 5.06 19.27
C GLN A 53 -2.90 3.70 19.32
N PRO A 54 -2.43 2.72 20.13
CA PRO A 54 -2.90 1.34 20.07
C PRO A 54 -4.42 1.18 20.17
N ALA A 55 -5.07 1.90 21.06
CA ALA A 55 -6.53 1.85 21.22
C ALA A 55 -7.28 2.38 19.99
N GLN A 56 -6.80 3.48 19.38
CA GLN A 56 -7.38 4.05 18.17
C GLN A 56 -7.18 3.12 16.97
N LEU A 57 -6.00 2.51 16.86
CA LEU A 57 -5.70 1.59 15.76
C LEU A 57 -6.59 0.34 15.84
N HIS A 58 -6.79 -0.21 17.05
CA HIS A 58 -7.70 -1.32 17.26
C HIS A 58 -9.15 -0.94 16.90
N GLU A 59 -9.64 0.22 17.37
CA GLU A 59 -10.97 0.74 17.04
C GLU A 59 -11.18 0.87 15.52
N ARG A 60 -10.19 1.40 14.81
CA ARG A 60 -10.21 1.51 13.32
C ARG A 60 -10.31 0.15 12.65
N PHE A 61 -9.53 -0.85 13.10
CA PHE A 61 -9.61 -2.22 12.56
C PHE A 61 -10.98 -2.84 12.79
N VAL A 62 -11.53 -2.73 14.00
CA VAL A 62 -12.85 -3.28 14.33
C VAL A 62 -13.95 -2.62 13.48
N ALA A 63 -13.92 -1.29 13.35
CA ALA A 63 -14.90 -0.56 12.54
C ALA A 63 -14.82 -0.94 11.06
N LEU A 64 -13.60 -0.98 10.50
CA LEU A 64 -13.39 -1.34 9.10
C LEU A 64 -13.81 -2.79 8.83
N ASP A 65 -13.44 -3.75 9.70
CA ASP A 65 -13.79 -5.16 9.53
C ASP A 65 -15.31 -5.39 9.63
N ALA A 66 -15.99 -4.68 10.51
CA ALA A 66 -17.45 -4.68 10.59
C ALA A 66 -18.10 -4.13 9.31
N ALA A 67 -17.57 -3.01 8.78
CA ALA A 67 -18.03 -2.43 7.52
C ALA A 67 -17.79 -3.40 6.35
N VAL A 68 -16.60 -4.01 6.24
CA VAL A 68 -16.27 -5.00 5.20
C VAL A 68 -17.17 -6.23 5.29
N SER A 69 -17.47 -6.70 6.50
CA SER A 69 -18.28 -7.90 6.72
C SER A 69 -19.76 -7.71 6.35
N THR A 70 -20.27 -6.48 6.40
CA THR A 70 -21.66 -6.15 6.07
C THR A 70 -21.82 -5.47 4.72
N SER A 71 -20.72 -5.08 4.06
CA SER A 71 -20.69 -4.48 2.73
C SER A 71 -21.03 -5.52 1.65
N ARG A 72 -21.72 -5.09 0.58
CA ARG A 72 -22.05 -5.93 -0.57
C ARG A 72 -20.82 -6.34 -1.37
N LEU A 73 -19.82 -5.47 -1.46
CA LEU A 73 -18.58 -5.67 -2.22
C LEU A 73 -17.42 -6.15 -1.34
N GLY A 74 -17.48 -5.92 -0.02
CA GLY A 74 -16.41 -6.22 0.91
C GLY A 74 -15.95 -7.67 0.85
N ALA A 75 -16.88 -8.62 0.85
CA ALA A 75 -16.58 -10.04 0.81
C ALA A 75 -15.75 -10.48 -0.41
N SER A 76 -15.97 -9.86 -1.57
CA SER A 76 -15.29 -10.21 -2.83
C SER A 76 -14.03 -9.40 -3.10
N MET A 77 -13.95 -8.17 -2.57
CA MET A 77 -12.85 -7.24 -2.89
C MET A 77 -11.78 -7.14 -1.80
N VAL A 78 -12.12 -7.44 -0.54
CA VAL A 78 -11.22 -7.25 0.61
C VAL A 78 -10.86 -8.61 1.21
N PRO A 79 -9.76 -9.25 0.75
CA PRO A 79 -9.32 -10.54 1.29
C PRO A 79 -8.70 -10.41 2.68
N GLY A 80 -8.28 -9.22 3.09
CA GLY A 80 -7.63 -8.91 4.35
C GLY A 80 -7.11 -7.48 4.37
N TYR A 81 -6.27 -7.16 5.34
CA TYR A 81 -5.83 -5.81 5.62
C TYR A 81 -4.31 -5.66 5.48
N HIS A 82 -3.89 -4.41 5.26
CA HIS A 82 -2.51 -3.97 5.37
C HIS A 82 -2.37 -3.09 6.62
N LEU A 83 -1.46 -3.45 7.52
CA LEU A 83 -1.03 -2.65 8.65
C LEU A 83 0.26 -1.93 8.30
N GLU A 84 0.21 -0.60 8.15
CA GLU A 84 1.39 0.24 7.92
C GLU A 84 1.82 0.93 9.21
N GLY A 85 2.82 0.39 9.85
CA GLY A 85 3.24 0.78 11.20
C GLY A 85 2.38 0.06 12.28
N PRO A 86 2.47 0.48 13.55
CA PRO A 86 3.24 1.59 14.13
C PRO A 86 4.75 1.34 14.28
N PHE A 87 5.28 0.27 13.76
CA PHE A 87 6.65 -0.20 13.96
C PHE A 87 7.66 0.50 13.01
N LEU A 88 7.49 1.80 12.80
CA LEU A 88 8.24 2.63 11.86
C LEU A 88 9.32 3.46 12.58
N ASN A 89 10.19 4.11 11.82
CA ASN A 89 11.23 4.99 12.34
C ASN A 89 10.65 6.39 12.66
N PRO A 90 10.65 6.84 13.92
CA PRO A 90 10.07 8.12 14.33
C PRO A 90 10.91 9.34 13.96
N THR A 91 12.13 9.15 13.44
CA THR A 91 13.03 10.25 13.13
C THR A 91 12.48 11.11 12.01
N LEU A 92 12.68 12.41 12.12
CA LEU A 92 12.29 13.39 11.11
C LEU A 92 12.82 12.99 9.72
N GLY A 93 11.95 13.04 8.72
CA GLY A 93 12.22 12.62 7.34
C GLY A 93 11.81 11.18 7.06
N TYR A 94 11.89 10.27 8.04
CA TYR A 94 11.39 8.90 7.91
C TYR A 94 9.92 8.76 8.32
N ALA A 95 9.50 9.45 9.36
CA ALA A 95 8.12 9.36 9.88
C ALA A 95 7.03 9.70 8.86
N GLY A 96 7.32 10.52 7.85
CA GLY A 96 6.32 10.90 6.84
C GLY A 96 5.14 11.66 7.45
N CYS A 97 3.92 11.21 7.18
CA CYS A 97 2.69 11.72 7.78
C CYS A 97 2.27 10.97 9.05
N HIS A 98 2.93 9.86 9.38
CA HIS A 98 2.62 9.06 10.57
C HIS A 98 3.01 9.81 11.85
N PRO A 99 2.21 9.72 12.94
CA PRO A 99 2.51 10.38 14.22
C PRO A 99 3.69 9.68 14.93
N PRO A 100 4.84 10.37 15.13
CA PRO A 100 6.04 9.74 15.73
C PRO A 100 5.84 9.26 17.17
N ASP A 101 4.95 9.91 17.92
CA ASP A 101 4.60 9.57 19.30
C ASP A 101 3.77 8.28 19.43
N ALA A 102 3.19 7.80 18.35
CA ALA A 102 2.51 6.51 18.27
C ALA A 102 3.40 5.38 17.73
N MET A 103 4.64 5.68 17.32
CA MET A 103 5.56 4.67 16.80
C MET A 103 6.25 3.90 17.93
N THR A 104 6.24 2.57 17.82
CA THR A 104 6.81 1.66 18.82
C THR A 104 7.76 0.65 18.20
N ASP A 105 8.54 -0.03 19.03
CA ASP A 105 9.21 -1.26 18.60
C ASP A 105 8.19 -2.37 18.34
N PRO A 106 8.42 -3.28 17.37
CA PRO A 106 7.46 -4.32 17.06
C PRO A 106 7.36 -5.37 18.19
N GLU A 107 6.13 -5.61 18.63
CA GLU A 107 5.79 -6.60 19.65
C GLU A 107 4.67 -7.51 19.15
N LEU A 108 4.82 -8.83 19.37
CA LEU A 108 3.81 -9.81 18.95
C LEU A 108 2.46 -9.57 19.62
N ALA A 109 2.48 -9.22 20.90
CA ALA A 109 1.25 -8.95 21.66
C ALA A 109 0.45 -7.76 21.09
N ALA A 110 1.12 -6.74 20.56
CA ALA A 110 0.44 -5.62 19.92
C ALA A 110 -0.29 -6.06 18.65
N LEU A 111 0.34 -6.90 17.81
CA LEU A 111 -0.32 -7.42 16.63
C LEU A 111 -1.42 -8.42 16.98
N ASP A 112 -1.20 -9.29 17.98
CA ASP A 112 -2.22 -10.24 18.45
C ASP A 112 -3.49 -9.50 18.91
N HIS A 113 -3.32 -8.36 19.56
CA HIS A 113 -4.43 -7.50 19.96
C HIS A 113 -5.18 -6.90 18.75
N LEU A 114 -4.46 -6.49 17.72
CA LEU A 114 -5.08 -5.91 16.51
C LEU A 114 -5.78 -6.97 15.65
N ASP A 115 -5.22 -8.18 15.56
CA ASP A 115 -5.76 -9.30 14.74
C ASP A 115 -6.93 -10.02 15.45
N ALA A 116 -7.05 -9.81 16.79
CA ALA A 116 -8.03 -10.53 17.60
C ALA A 116 -9.47 -10.12 17.24
N GLY A 117 -10.28 -11.12 16.90
CA GLY A 117 -11.70 -10.94 16.62
C GLY A 117 -12.03 -10.39 15.24
N LEU A 118 -11.04 -10.10 14.40
CA LEU A 118 -11.29 -9.71 13.01
C LEU A 118 -11.79 -10.92 12.20
N ALA A 119 -12.80 -10.71 11.37
CA ALA A 119 -13.30 -11.71 10.45
C ALA A 119 -12.32 -11.96 9.28
N ARG A 120 -11.47 -10.95 8.96
CA ARG A 120 -10.43 -11.04 7.95
C ARG A 120 -9.05 -10.74 8.55
N PRO A 121 -8.00 -11.50 8.17
CA PRO A 121 -6.68 -11.32 8.75
C PRO A 121 -5.99 -10.04 8.24
N ILE A 122 -5.06 -9.52 9.04
CA ILE A 122 -4.00 -8.64 8.56
C ILE A 122 -3.06 -9.52 7.73
N LEU A 123 -3.01 -9.32 6.40
CA LEU A 123 -2.20 -10.12 5.46
C LEU A 123 -0.82 -9.51 5.21
N LEU A 124 -0.72 -8.18 5.26
CA LEU A 124 0.50 -7.43 5.00
C LEU A 124 0.82 -6.53 6.19
N VAL A 125 2.07 -6.58 6.66
CA VAL A 125 2.57 -5.74 7.76
C VAL A 125 3.81 -5.00 7.28
N THR A 126 3.78 -3.67 7.34
CA THR A 126 4.91 -2.80 7.00
C THR A 126 5.58 -2.28 8.28
N LEU A 127 6.90 -2.42 8.35
CA LEU A 127 7.72 -2.00 9.48
C LEU A 127 9.12 -1.51 9.05
N ALA A 128 9.83 -0.89 9.98
CA ALA A 128 11.23 -0.49 9.84
C ALA A 128 12.15 -1.56 10.48
N PRO A 129 12.98 -2.28 9.68
CA PRO A 129 13.72 -3.43 10.18
C PRO A 129 14.86 -3.07 11.15
N GLU A 130 15.30 -1.82 11.22
CA GLU A 130 16.25 -1.33 12.21
C GLU A 130 15.67 -1.16 13.63
N ARG A 131 14.34 -1.25 13.77
CA ARG A 131 13.68 -1.20 15.09
C ARG A 131 14.08 -2.42 15.92
N ARG A 132 14.21 -2.22 17.24
CA ARG A 132 14.60 -3.30 18.16
C ARG A 132 13.58 -4.44 18.11
N GLY A 133 14.06 -5.67 17.96
CA GLY A 133 13.21 -6.86 17.90
C GLY A 133 12.61 -7.20 16.54
N SER A 134 12.80 -6.34 15.52
CA SER A 134 12.21 -6.50 14.18
C SER A 134 12.51 -7.85 13.53
N ILE A 135 13.75 -8.34 13.61
CA ILE A 135 14.13 -9.60 12.96
C ILE A 135 13.37 -10.80 13.54
N ALA A 136 13.20 -10.87 14.86
CA ALA A 136 12.40 -11.92 15.49
C ALA A 136 10.92 -11.78 15.15
N PHE A 137 10.42 -10.53 15.12
CA PHE A 137 9.03 -10.23 14.74
C PHE A 137 8.76 -10.63 13.28
N ILE A 138 9.65 -10.28 12.33
CA ILE A 138 9.51 -10.66 10.91
C ILE A 138 9.38 -12.17 10.77
N ARG A 139 10.29 -12.96 11.40
CA ARG A 139 10.22 -14.42 11.38
C ARG A 139 8.90 -14.95 11.91
N ALA A 140 8.39 -14.38 13.00
CA ALA A 140 7.12 -14.77 13.58
C ALA A 140 5.95 -14.45 12.63
N MET A 141 5.94 -13.28 11.98
CA MET A 141 4.90 -12.89 11.03
C MET A 141 4.88 -13.81 9.81
N VAL A 142 6.04 -14.08 9.23
CA VAL A 142 6.18 -15.03 8.11
C VAL A 142 5.73 -16.43 8.53
N GLY A 143 6.09 -16.89 9.73
CA GLY A 143 5.62 -18.16 10.29
C GLY A 143 4.10 -18.23 10.50
N ARG A 144 3.44 -17.09 10.68
CA ARG A 144 1.97 -16.94 10.76
C ARG A 144 1.31 -16.78 9.39
N GLY A 145 2.05 -16.91 8.29
CA GLY A 145 1.54 -16.77 6.94
C GLY A 145 1.27 -15.33 6.52
N LYS A 146 1.85 -14.32 7.18
CA LYS A 146 1.72 -12.91 6.78
C LYS A 146 2.88 -12.53 5.85
N VAL A 147 2.65 -11.55 4.96
CA VAL A 147 3.69 -10.90 4.17
C VAL A 147 4.23 -9.72 4.98
N VAL A 148 5.55 -9.55 4.97
CA VAL A 148 6.21 -8.44 5.66
C VAL A 148 6.89 -7.55 4.64
N ALA A 149 6.68 -6.25 4.78
CA ALA A 149 7.27 -5.21 3.97
C ALA A 149 8.06 -4.22 4.83
N MET A 150 8.97 -3.46 4.21
CA MET A 150 9.63 -2.35 4.87
C MET A 150 9.24 -1.01 4.26
N ALA A 151 9.13 0.01 5.11
CA ALA A 151 9.03 1.42 4.74
C ALA A 151 9.43 2.31 5.92
N HIS A 152 9.53 3.61 5.68
CA HIS A 152 9.78 4.59 6.73
C HIS A 152 10.97 4.20 7.60
N SER A 153 12.08 3.85 6.97
CA SER A 153 13.19 3.11 7.57
C SER A 153 14.53 3.73 7.20
N ALA A 154 15.42 3.78 8.19
CA ALA A 154 16.82 4.16 8.04
C ALA A 154 17.75 2.94 7.91
N ALA A 155 17.20 1.74 7.68
CA ALA A 155 17.97 0.51 7.64
C ALA A 155 19.12 0.55 6.63
N ASP A 156 20.28 0.12 7.04
CA ASP A 156 21.45 -0.06 6.20
C ASP A 156 21.40 -1.38 5.41
N PHE A 157 22.40 -1.63 4.57
CA PHE A 157 22.47 -2.84 3.74
C PHE A 157 22.45 -4.14 4.55
N ALA A 158 23.13 -4.16 5.70
CA ALA A 158 23.20 -5.35 6.55
C ALA A 158 21.85 -5.63 7.22
N GLN A 159 21.17 -4.58 7.68
CA GLN A 159 19.85 -4.67 8.29
C GLN A 159 18.77 -5.10 7.27
N VAL A 160 18.82 -4.57 6.05
CA VAL A 160 17.93 -4.98 4.97
C VAL A 160 18.16 -6.45 4.59
N ALA A 161 19.42 -6.87 4.44
CA ALA A 161 19.76 -8.27 4.16
C ALA A 161 19.28 -9.21 5.28
N ALA A 162 19.48 -8.85 6.55
CA ALA A 162 19.02 -9.63 7.70
C ALA A 162 17.49 -9.73 7.76
N ALA A 163 16.77 -8.67 7.38
CA ALA A 163 15.31 -8.67 7.29
C ALA A 163 14.82 -9.58 6.16
N ALA A 164 15.48 -9.56 5.00
CA ALA A 164 15.20 -10.46 3.89
C ALA A 164 15.52 -11.94 4.26
N ASP A 165 16.60 -12.22 5.01
CA ASP A 165 16.90 -13.54 5.56
C ASP A 165 15.80 -14.02 6.54
N ALA A 166 15.17 -13.08 7.24
CA ALA A 166 14.04 -13.37 8.12
C ALA A 166 12.71 -13.59 7.38
N GLY A 167 12.67 -13.32 6.07
CA GLY A 167 11.52 -13.54 5.20
C GLY A 167 10.74 -12.27 4.80
N MET A 168 11.26 -11.07 5.07
CA MET A 168 10.72 -9.83 4.51
C MET A 168 10.78 -9.89 2.97
N ALA A 169 9.70 -9.48 2.30
CA ALA A 169 9.54 -9.74 0.87
C ALA A 169 9.24 -8.48 0.03
N LEU A 170 8.85 -7.37 0.64
CA LEU A 170 8.43 -6.16 -0.07
C LEU A 170 9.11 -4.91 0.47
N SER A 171 9.25 -3.91 -0.40
CA SER A 171 9.48 -2.50 -0.06
C SER A 171 8.19 -1.73 -0.34
N THR A 172 7.51 -1.26 0.68
CA THR A 172 6.28 -0.45 0.58
C THR A 172 6.66 0.91 -0.02
N HIS A 173 5.91 1.40 -1.01
CA HIS A 173 6.09 2.69 -1.70
C HIS A 173 7.57 3.15 -1.81
N LEU A 174 8.43 2.26 -2.33
CA LEU A 174 9.88 2.45 -2.41
C LEU A 174 10.27 3.85 -2.93
N GLY A 175 11.15 4.52 -2.21
CA GLY A 175 11.57 5.90 -2.49
C GLY A 175 10.80 6.95 -1.69
N ASN A 176 9.71 6.57 -1.01
CA ASN A 176 8.93 7.45 -0.14
C ASN A 176 9.21 7.14 1.35
N GLY A 177 8.80 8.04 2.23
CA GLY A 177 9.11 7.91 3.66
C GLY A 177 10.61 7.97 3.97
N LEU A 178 11.35 8.77 3.20
CA LEU A 178 12.79 8.99 3.32
C LEU A 178 13.09 10.48 3.43
N PRO A 179 14.15 10.89 4.16
CA PRO A 179 14.56 12.29 4.21
C PRO A 179 15.11 12.77 2.87
N GLN A 180 14.94 14.06 2.58
CA GLN A 180 15.48 14.68 1.37
C GLN A 180 17.01 14.67 1.30
N GLN A 181 17.68 14.58 2.44
CA GLN A 181 19.14 14.51 2.54
C GLN A 181 19.53 13.21 3.24
N MET A 182 20.31 12.40 2.54
CA MET A 182 20.84 11.12 3.01
C MET A 182 22.31 11.00 2.61
N HIS A 183 23.01 10.02 3.21
CA HIS A 183 24.34 9.65 2.73
C HIS A 183 24.25 9.27 1.24
N LYS A 184 25.18 9.77 0.43
CA LYS A 184 25.10 9.68 -1.03
C LYS A 184 25.02 8.26 -1.60
N LEU A 185 25.61 7.27 -0.93
CA LEU A 185 25.62 5.86 -1.36
C LEU A 185 25.14 4.90 -0.25
N GLU A 186 25.57 5.12 1.00
CA GLU A 186 25.18 4.27 2.15
C GLU A 186 23.83 4.77 2.69
N ASN A 187 22.74 4.40 2.03
CA ASN A 187 21.39 4.88 2.39
C ASN A 187 20.33 3.80 2.20
N ALA A 188 19.21 3.97 2.87
CA ALA A 188 18.12 3.01 2.88
C ALA A 188 17.47 2.79 1.50
N LEU A 189 17.51 3.76 0.57
CA LEU A 189 16.99 3.57 -0.78
C LEU A 189 17.84 2.57 -1.55
N LEU A 190 19.16 2.75 -1.56
CA LEU A 190 20.07 1.85 -2.26
C LEU A 190 20.13 0.47 -1.59
N ALA A 191 20.03 0.41 -0.26
CA ALA A 191 19.95 -0.87 0.46
C ALA A 191 18.72 -1.70 0.02
N GLN A 192 17.54 -1.07 -0.10
CA GLN A 192 16.34 -1.72 -0.60
C GLN A 192 16.42 -2.11 -2.09
N LEU A 193 16.98 -1.23 -2.92
CA LEU A 193 17.15 -1.48 -4.35
C LEU A 193 18.09 -2.64 -4.63
N SER A 194 19.17 -2.76 -3.87
CA SER A 194 20.18 -3.80 -4.05
C SER A 194 19.77 -5.18 -3.54
N GLU A 195 18.72 -5.28 -2.69
CA GLU A 195 18.26 -6.56 -2.17
C GLU A 195 17.27 -7.23 -3.16
N PRO A 196 17.68 -8.29 -3.87
CA PRO A 196 16.86 -8.87 -4.94
C PRO A 196 15.60 -9.60 -4.44
N ARG A 197 15.55 -9.96 -3.17
CA ARG A 197 14.41 -10.67 -2.55
C ARG A 197 13.26 -9.75 -2.22
N LEU A 198 13.49 -8.43 -2.15
CA LEU A 198 12.43 -7.45 -1.94
C LEU A 198 11.82 -7.00 -3.26
N ALA A 199 10.54 -7.26 -3.49
CA ALA A 199 9.80 -6.61 -4.57
C ALA A 199 9.44 -5.18 -4.19
N ALA A 200 9.53 -4.25 -5.14
CA ALA A 200 9.29 -2.83 -4.93
C ALA A 200 7.83 -2.47 -5.21
N CYS A 201 7.09 -2.00 -4.22
CA CYS A 201 5.82 -1.32 -4.43
C CYS A 201 6.09 0.14 -4.81
N LEU A 202 5.46 0.64 -5.87
CA LEU A 202 5.77 1.93 -6.50
C LEU A 202 4.49 2.74 -6.73
N ILE A 203 4.54 4.04 -6.39
CA ILE A 203 3.47 5.01 -6.66
C ILE A 203 3.82 5.75 -7.96
N ALA A 204 3.05 5.52 -9.02
CA ALA A 204 3.31 6.09 -10.35
C ALA A 204 2.42 7.30 -10.63
N ASP A 205 2.40 8.31 -9.73
CA ASP A 205 1.54 9.50 -9.84
C ASP A 205 2.23 10.75 -10.39
N GLY A 206 3.56 10.73 -10.51
CA GLY A 206 4.35 11.89 -10.93
C GLY A 206 4.55 12.97 -9.85
N HIS A 207 3.89 12.84 -8.69
CA HIS A 207 4.01 13.75 -7.55
C HIS A 207 4.97 13.21 -6.49
N HIS A 208 4.86 11.93 -6.15
CA HIS A 208 5.77 11.25 -5.21
C HIS A 208 7.17 11.10 -5.78
N MET A 209 7.27 10.82 -7.07
CA MET A 209 8.53 10.77 -7.79
C MET A 209 8.33 11.13 -9.28
N SER A 210 9.36 11.73 -9.87
CA SER A 210 9.31 12.05 -11.29
C SER A 210 9.29 10.78 -12.15
N PRO A 211 8.77 10.84 -13.39
CA PRO A 211 8.83 9.71 -14.34
C PRO A 211 10.25 9.17 -14.53
N HIS A 212 11.26 10.05 -14.53
CA HIS A 212 12.67 9.64 -14.68
C HIS A 212 13.18 8.85 -13.47
N ALA A 213 12.82 9.27 -12.25
CA ALA A 213 13.18 8.54 -11.05
C ALA A 213 12.50 7.16 -11.03
N LEU A 214 11.20 7.10 -11.31
CA LEU A 214 10.45 5.84 -11.41
C LEU A 214 11.07 4.89 -12.44
N ALA A 215 11.42 5.40 -13.63
CA ALA A 215 12.07 4.61 -14.68
C ALA A 215 13.42 4.03 -14.22
N ALA A 216 14.20 4.80 -13.46
CA ALA A 216 15.47 4.33 -12.89
C ALA A 216 15.23 3.21 -11.86
N LEU A 217 14.27 3.37 -10.95
CA LEU A 217 13.92 2.36 -9.94
C LEU A 217 13.46 1.05 -10.60
N VAL A 218 12.54 1.14 -11.58
CA VAL A 218 12.04 -0.04 -12.31
C VAL A 218 13.17 -0.74 -13.09
N ARG A 219 14.09 0.02 -13.69
CA ARG A 219 15.24 -0.56 -14.40
C ARG A 219 16.20 -1.30 -13.48
N ILE A 220 16.49 -0.74 -12.30
CA ILE A 220 17.40 -1.35 -11.31
C ILE A 220 16.77 -2.59 -10.69
N LYS A 221 15.50 -2.50 -10.32
CA LYS A 221 14.79 -3.57 -9.62
C LYS A 221 14.38 -4.72 -10.56
N GLY A 222 14.19 -4.40 -11.84
CA GLY A 222 13.56 -5.27 -12.81
C GLY A 222 12.04 -5.23 -12.72
N ALA A 223 11.36 -5.06 -13.84
CA ALA A 223 9.91 -4.88 -13.88
C ALA A 223 9.14 -6.05 -13.22
N ASP A 224 9.66 -7.28 -13.31
CA ASP A 224 9.07 -8.48 -12.69
C ASP A 224 9.08 -8.45 -11.15
N ASN A 225 9.94 -7.60 -10.56
CA ASN A 225 10.04 -7.35 -9.13
C ASN A 225 9.42 -6.01 -8.70
N CYS A 226 8.61 -5.41 -9.58
CA CYS A 226 7.88 -4.17 -9.30
C CYS A 226 6.38 -4.42 -9.21
N ILE A 227 5.73 -3.74 -8.28
CA ILE A 227 4.28 -3.76 -8.04
C ILE A 227 3.80 -2.31 -8.06
N LEU A 228 2.76 -2.00 -8.82
CA LEU A 228 2.09 -0.71 -8.74
C LEU A 228 1.09 -0.74 -7.59
N VAL A 229 1.15 0.27 -6.73
CA VAL A 229 0.20 0.54 -5.65
C VAL A 229 -0.28 1.98 -5.75
N THR A 230 -1.44 2.25 -5.21
CA THR A 230 -1.91 3.64 -5.19
C THR A 230 -1.35 4.42 -4.01
N ASP A 231 -1.29 3.82 -2.84
CA ASP A 231 -1.17 4.54 -1.57
C ASP A 231 -2.21 5.67 -1.47
N ALA A 232 -3.38 5.42 -2.09
CA ALA A 232 -4.44 6.40 -2.19
C ALA A 232 -5.04 6.69 -0.83
N VAL A 233 -5.35 7.94 -0.60
CA VAL A 233 -6.23 8.39 0.46
C VAL A 233 -7.58 8.81 -0.14
N LEU A 234 -8.49 9.30 0.67
CA LEU A 234 -9.85 9.66 0.27
C LEU A 234 -9.95 10.62 -0.94
N GLY A 235 -8.87 11.31 -1.32
CA GLY A 235 -8.83 12.18 -2.50
C GLY A 235 -8.81 11.45 -3.85
N ALA A 236 -8.47 10.15 -3.90
CA ALA A 236 -8.52 9.38 -5.15
C ALA A 236 -9.96 9.27 -5.66
N ALA A 237 -10.16 9.48 -6.96
CA ALA A 237 -11.48 9.53 -7.60
C ALA A 237 -12.47 10.55 -6.95
N ALA A 238 -11.96 11.56 -6.23
CA ALA A 238 -12.75 12.64 -5.63
C ALA A 238 -12.41 13.99 -6.25
N SER A 239 -13.15 15.05 -5.94
CA SER A 239 -12.88 16.41 -6.43
C SER A 239 -11.69 17.04 -5.71
N ALA A 240 -11.07 18.07 -6.32
CA ALA A 240 -10.13 18.93 -5.60
C ALA A 240 -10.84 19.63 -4.43
N GLY A 241 -10.17 19.75 -3.28
CA GLY A 241 -10.74 20.33 -2.07
C GLY A 241 -10.07 19.85 -0.79
N GLN A 242 -10.62 20.31 0.33
CA GLN A 242 -10.13 19.95 1.65
C GLN A 242 -10.86 18.73 2.19
N TYR A 243 -10.11 17.87 2.88
CA TYR A 243 -10.57 16.60 3.43
C TYR A 243 -9.97 16.39 4.82
N ASN A 244 -10.42 15.36 5.52
CA ASN A 244 -9.83 14.90 6.77
C ASN A 244 -9.41 13.43 6.57
N PHE A 245 -8.11 13.14 6.70
CA PHE A 245 -7.54 11.81 6.58
C PHE A 245 -6.95 11.37 7.92
N ALA A 246 -7.45 10.29 8.49
CA ALA A 246 -7.01 9.73 9.77
C ALA A 246 -6.95 10.78 10.92
N GLY A 247 -7.84 11.78 10.88
CA GLY A 247 -7.87 12.90 11.82
C GLY A 247 -6.97 14.07 11.43
N MET A 248 -6.29 14.03 10.30
CA MET A 248 -5.41 15.10 9.80
C MET A 248 -6.08 15.87 8.65
N PRO A 249 -6.05 17.22 8.66
CA PRO A 249 -6.48 17.99 7.49
C PRO A 249 -5.53 17.77 6.32
N VAL A 250 -6.10 17.44 5.16
CA VAL A 250 -5.39 17.28 3.89
C VAL A 250 -6.13 17.99 2.77
N GLU A 251 -5.44 18.32 1.70
CA GLU A 251 -6.00 18.97 0.52
C GLU A 251 -5.64 18.17 -0.74
N ARG A 252 -6.64 17.88 -1.57
CA ARG A 252 -6.42 17.46 -2.94
C ARG A 252 -6.31 18.68 -3.81
N THR A 253 -5.12 18.94 -4.36
CA THR A 253 -4.87 20.06 -5.25
C THR A 253 -5.57 19.86 -6.61
N ARG A 254 -5.66 20.90 -7.42
CA ARG A 254 -6.22 20.80 -8.79
C ARG A 254 -5.36 19.92 -9.69
N GLU A 255 -4.05 19.87 -9.43
CA GLU A 255 -3.07 19.05 -10.13
C GLU A 255 -3.09 17.58 -9.69
N GLY A 256 -3.87 17.23 -8.66
CA GLY A 256 -4.06 15.87 -8.19
C GLY A 256 -3.13 15.42 -7.06
N ALA A 257 -2.29 16.31 -6.51
CA ALA A 257 -1.48 15.97 -5.35
C ALA A 257 -2.31 16.00 -4.05
N MET A 258 -1.99 15.12 -3.12
CA MET A 258 -2.51 15.18 -1.74
C MET A 258 -1.46 15.82 -0.84
N VAL A 259 -1.79 16.97 -0.24
CA VAL A 259 -0.86 17.75 0.59
C VAL A 259 -1.48 18.10 1.95
N ARG A 260 -0.64 18.38 2.93
CA ARG A 260 -1.10 19.01 4.17
C ARG A 260 -1.25 20.50 3.95
N PRO A 261 -2.36 21.14 4.35
CA PRO A 261 -2.58 22.56 4.17
C PRO A 261 -1.41 23.40 4.71
N GLY A 262 -0.88 24.29 3.89
CA GLY A 262 0.26 25.15 4.24
C GLY A 262 1.63 24.45 4.30
N ARG A 263 1.72 23.20 3.81
CA ARG A 263 2.97 22.42 3.70
C ARG A 263 3.14 21.85 2.30
N SER A 264 4.38 21.59 1.91
CA SER A 264 4.71 20.93 0.63
C SER A 264 4.77 19.38 0.75
N ASN A 265 4.64 18.84 1.97
CA ASN A 265 4.73 17.40 2.19
C ASN A 265 3.46 16.71 1.70
N LEU A 266 3.64 15.66 0.93
CA LEU A 266 2.56 14.78 0.52
C LEU A 266 1.99 14.01 1.73
N ALA A 267 0.72 13.66 1.64
CA ALA A 267 -0.02 12.89 2.64
C ALA A 267 -0.85 11.83 1.91
N GLY A 268 -0.20 10.76 1.47
CA GLY A 268 -0.75 9.77 0.55
C GLY A 268 -0.92 10.31 -0.86
N SER A 269 -1.61 9.57 -1.71
CA SER A 269 -1.86 9.93 -3.10
C SER A 269 -3.35 10.15 -3.42
N ALA A 270 -3.63 10.74 -4.58
CA ALA A 270 -4.97 10.74 -5.19
C ALA A 270 -4.99 9.86 -6.47
N LEU A 271 -4.05 8.95 -6.60
CA LEU A 271 -3.85 8.10 -7.76
C LEU A 271 -4.93 7.01 -7.84
N CYS A 272 -5.47 6.77 -9.04
CA CYS A 272 -6.21 5.56 -9.36
C CYS A 272 -5.26 4.53 -9.99
N LEU A 273 -5.47 3.24 -9.73
CA LEU A 273 -4.50 2.22 -10.14
C LEU A 273 -4.40 2.05 -11.67
N ASP A 274 -5.47 2.29 -12.39
CA ASP A 274 -5.48 2.34 -13.85
C ASP A 274 -4.72 3.56 -14.40
N ASP A 275 -4.73 4.71 -13.69
CA ASP A 275 -3.87 5.84 -14.03
C ASP A 275 -2.40 5.48 -13.82
N ALA A 276 -2.06 4.73 -12.77
CA ALA A 276 -0.70 4.22 -12.58
C ALA A 276 -0.24 3.36 -13.75
N VAL A 277 -1.10 2.47 -14.25
CA VAL A 277 -0.81 1.65 -15.44
C VAL A 277 -0.59 2.54 -16.67
N ARG A 278 -1.48 3.51 -16.94
CA ARG A 278 -1.34 4.46 -18.06
C ARG A 278 -0.06 5.28 -17.95
N ASN A 279 0.22 5.84 -16.78
CA ASN A 279 1.41 6.64 -16.54
C ASN A 279 2.70 5.89 -16.85
N VAL A 280 2.81 4.63 -16.41
CA VAL A 280 3.99 3.79 -16.69
C VAL A 280 4.17 3.56 -18.19
N VAL A 281 3.08 3.40 -18.95
CA VAL A 281 3.11 3.22 -20.40
C VAL A 281 3.43 4.53 -21.11
N ASP A 282 2.72 5.62 -20.77
CA ASP A 282 2.87 6.95 -21.38
C ASP A 282 4.28 7.52 -21.16
N TRP A 283 4.88 7.24 -19.99
CA TRP A 283 6.25 7.61 -19.68
C TRP A 283 7.29 6.65 -20.30
N SER A 284 6.86 5.67 -21.10
CA SER A 284 7.74 4.68 -21.75
C SER A 284 8.61 3.88 -20.77
N ILE A 285 8.12 3.65 -19.55
CA ILE A 285 8.82 2.88 -18.51
C ILE A 285 8.67 1.38 -18.76
N ALA A 286 7.46 0.94 -19.15
CA ALA A 286 7.18 -0.45 -19.49
C ALA A 286 6.09 -0.55 -20.57
N SER A 287 6.00 -1.72 -21.21
CA SER A 287 4.89 -2.01 -22.12
C SER A 287 3.58 -2.16 -21.35
N ALA A 288 2.45 -2.02 -22.05
CA ALA A 288 1.12 -2.17 -21.45
C ALA A 288 0.94 -3.55 -20.74
N ASP A 289 1.47 -4.64 -21.32
CA ASP A 289 1.39 -5.96 -20.70
C ASP A 289 2.13 -6.02 -19.37
N VAL A 290 3.31 -5.43 -19.30
CA VAL A 290 4.14 -5.38 -18.11
C VAL A 290 3.51 -4.45 -17.06
N ALA A 291 3.05 -3.25 -17.45
CA ALA A 291 2.39 -2.32 -16.54
C ALA A 291 1.12 -2.92 -15.91
N ILE A 292 0.29 -3.58 -16.72
CA ILE A 292 -0.89 -4.32 -16.23
C ILE A 292 -0.47 -5.46 -15.28
N ALA A 293 0.59 -6.21 -15.59
CA ALA A 293 1.08 -7.27 -14.72
C ALA A 293 1.57 -6.71 -13.36
N MET A 294 2.24 -5.56 -13.35
CA MET A 294 2.68 -4.86 -12.14
C MET A 294 1.50 -4.47 -11.22
N ALA A 295 0.30 -4.26 -11.77
CA ALA A 295 -0.90 -3.90 -11.02
C ALA A 295 -1.87 -5.09 -10.80
N SER A 296 -1.62 -6.26 -11.39
CA SER A 296 -2.55 -7.41 -11.35
C SER A 296 -1.91 -8.70 -10.88
N SER A 297 -1.06 -9.34 -11.68
CA SER A 297 -0.46 -10.63 -11.36
C SER A 297 0.68 -10.54 -10.34
N HIS A 298 1.47 -9.47 -10.35
CA HIS A 298 2.58 -9.31 -9.41
C HIS A 298 2.09 -9.16 -7.95
N PRO A 299 1.10 -8.28 -7.62
CA PRO A 299 0.59 -8.21 -6.27
C PRO A 299 -0.03 -9.54 -5.81
N ARG A 300 -0.72 -10.28 -6.68
CA ARG A 300 -1.26 -11.61 -6.35
C ARG A 300 -0.16 -12.61 -6.04
N ARG A 301 0.91 -12.61 -6.83
CA ARG A 301 2.09 -13.44 -6.58
C ARG A 301 2.71 -13.13 -5.22
N ALA A 302 2.84 -11.85 -4.88
CA ALA A 302 3.39 -11.42 -3.59
C ALA A 302 2.56 -11.90 -2.39
N LEU A 303 1.23 -11.93 -2.52
CA LEU A 303 0.32 -12.37 -1.46
C LEU A 303 0.00 -13.87 -1.50
N SER A 304 0.42 -14.61 -2.51
CA SER A 304 -0.04 -15.99 -2.75
C SER A 304 0.13 -16.92 -1.54
N LYS A 305 1.28 -16.83 -0.86
CA LYS A 305 1.57 -17.62 0.34
C LYS A 305 0.68 -17.24 1.52
N ALA A 306 0.42 -15.94 1.71
CA ALA A 306 -0.44 -15.46 2.78
C ALA A 306 -1.90 -15.87 2.54
N LEU A 307 -2.41 -15.69 1.34
CA LEU A 307 -3.75 -16.13 0.97
C LEU A 307 -3.94 -17.64 1.21
N ALA A 308 -2.96 -18.46 0.78
CA ALA A 308 -2.99 -19.90 0.99
C ALA A 308 -2.94 -20.29 2.48
N ALA A 309 -2.05 -19.65 3.27
CA ALA A 309 -1.91 -19.92 4.71
C ALA A 309 -3.20 -19.60 5.48
N HIS A 310 -3.92 -18.56 5.07
CA HIS A 310 -5.20 -18.14 5.67
C HIS A 310 -6.42 -18.78 4.99
N ARG A 311 -6.22 -19.68 3.99
CA ARG A 311 -7.30 -20.37 3.23
C ARG A 311 -8.27 -19.39 2.56
N ILE A 312 -7.73 -18.30 2.03
CA ILE A 312 -8.50 -17.25 1.37
C ILE A 312 -8.44 -17.48 -0.15
N GLU A 313 -9.59 -17.68 -0.75
CA GLU A 313 -9.75 -17.74 -2.20
C GLU A 313 -10.09 -16.35 -2.72
N VAL A 314 -9.37 -15.90 -3.76
CA VAL A 314 -9.64 -14.65 -4.45
C VAL A 314 -9.96 -14.92 -5.91
N HIS A 315 -11.05 -14.36 -6.38
CA HIS A 315 -11.45 -14.45 -7.78
C HIS A 315 -11.10 -13.13 -8.48
N PRO A 316 -10.06 -13.12 -9.34
CA PRO A 316 -9.56 -11.88 -9.92
C PRO A 316 -10.57 -11.23 -10.89
N GLY A 317 -11.54 -11.98 -11.41
CA GLY A 317 -12.37 -11.51 -12.50
C GLY A 317 -11.55 -11.24 -13.78
N ILE A 318 -12.21 -10.72 -14.79
CA ILE A 318 -11.57 -10.36 -16.06
C ILE A 318 -11.78 -8.86 -16.29
N VAL A 319 -10.69 -8.16 -16.61
CA VAL A 319 -10.71 -6.77 -17.05
C VAL A 319 -10.39 -6.71 -18.53
N GLN A 320 -11.23 -6.03 -19.27
CA GLN A 320 -11.02 -5.68 -20.67
C GLN A 320 -10.46 -4.26 -20.75
N TRP A 321 -9.45 -4.05 -21.57
CA TRP A 321 -8.78 -2.78 -21.78
C TRP A 321 -9.08 -2.24 -23.18
N ASP A 322 -9.48 -0.97 -23.28
CA ASP A 322 -9.60 -0.27 -24.54
C ASP A 322 -8.24 0.20 -25.10
N ALA A 323 -8.25 0.95 -26.19
CA ALA A 323 -7.02 1.45 -26.83
C ALA A 323 -6.29 2.49 -25.97
N GLU A 324 -7.01 3.22 -25.13
CA GLU A 324 -6.52 4.22 -24.21
C GLU A 324 -6.17 3.63 -22.81
N LEU A 325 -6.12 2.31 -22.70
CA LEU A 325 -5.90 1.58 -21.44
C LEU A 325 -6.89 1.95 -20.32
N ARG A 326 -8.17 2.13 -20.69
CA ARG A 326 -9.25 2.27 -19.72
C ARG A 326 -9.85 0.89 -19.44
N PRO A 327 -9.99 0.53 -18.16
CA PRO A 327 -10.44 -0.80 -17.79
C PRO A 327 -11.98 -0.90 -17.76
N THR A 328 -12.50 -2.07 -18.12
CA THR A 328 -13.89 -2.45 -17.86
C THR A 328 -13.91 -3.86 -17.30
N ILE A 329 -14.48 -4.02 -16.10
CA ILE A 329 -14.63 -5.34 -15.48
C ILE A 329 -15.76 -6.07 -16.21
N GLN A 330 -15.47 -7.26 -16.70
CA GLN A 330 -16.46 -8.11 -17.35
C GLN A 330 -17.41 -8.73 -16.32
N PRO A 331 -18.70 -8.86 -16.62
CA PRO A 331 -19.62 -9.64 -15.80
C PRO A 331 -19.09 -11.08 -15.67
N GLY A 332 -19.08 -11.61 -14.45
CA GLY A 332 -18.75 -13.01 -14.19
C GLY A 332 -19.94 -13.92 -14.42
#